data_f6c1fd1192176e8c51b4a1e00f31649c
#
_entry.id   f6c1fd1192176e8c51b4a1e00f31649c
#
_cell.length_a   1.000
_cell.length_b   1.000
_cell.length_c   1.000
_cell.angle_alpha   90.00
_cell.angle_beta   90.00
_cell.angle_gamma   90.00
#
_symmetry.space_group_name_H-M   'P 1'
#
loop_
_entity.id
_entity.type
_entity.pdbx_description
1 polymer ?
#
loop_
_entity_poly.entity_id
_entity_poly.type
_entity_poly.pdbx_seq_one_letter_code
_entity_poly.pdbx_strand_id
1 'polypeptide(L)'
;SVMNYLEGTHDYKQVKDLSATLSSMADPIEDISFEIIARFQPVASDLRIIKSYMKICYDFRRYGRYALDISQIYERLGGMDECDLSFRKISKEMGLETLKMVATSLQALKNHDAELAKTLSAMEKRVDKLYCDYLDKLIATTSTTSCTISSLLVVRYLERIADHATYIGESIVYLATGEKTTLE
;
A
#
# COMPACT_ATOMS: atom_id res chain seq x y z
N SER A 1 6.25 5.49 8.90
CA SER A 1 7.02 4.24 9.07
C SER A 1 8.00 3.99 7.93
N VAL A 2 7.56 3.99 6.66
CA VAL A 2 8.44 3.76 5.49
C VAL A 2 9.58 4.77 5.41
N MET A 3 9.28 6.07 5.52
CA MET A 3 10.31 7.11 5.52
C MET A 3 11.25 6.96 6.73
N ASN A 4 10.70 6.68 7.90
CA ASN A 4 11.50 6.46 9.10
C ASN A 4 12.47 5.28 8.95
N TYR A 5 12.01 4.18 8.28
CA TYR A 5 12.90 3.08 7.93
C TYR A 5 14.05 3.53 7.03
N LEU A 6 13.74 4.34 5.99
CA LEU A 6 14.73 4.82 5.02
C LEU A 6 15.69 5.88 5.61
N GLU A 7 15.28 6.55 6.68
CA GLU A 7 16.03 7.62 7.37
C GLU A 7 16.66 7.18 8.69
N GLY A 8 16.51 5.90 9.06
CA GLY A 8 17.08 5.36 10.31
C GLY A 8 16.36 5.82 11.59
N THR A 9 15.22 6.49 11.48
CA THR A 9 14.41 6.94 12.62
C THR A 9 13.20 6.02 12.79
N HIS A 10 13.37 4.92 13.49
CA HIS A 10 12.34 3.89 13.59
C HIS A 10 11.62 3.89 14.94
N ASP A 11 10.30 3.83 14.93
CA ASP A 11 9.45 3.61 16.10
C ASP A 11 8.48 2.44 15.86
N TYR A 12 8.93 1.25 16.22
CA TYR A 12 8.16 0.01 16.08
C TYR A 12 6.82 0.08 16.82
N LYS A 13 6.82 0.61 18.05
CA LYS A 13 5.62 0.67 18.88
C LYS A 13 4.54 1.54 18.23
N GLN A 14 4.92 2.73 17.76
CA GLN A 14 3.99 3.62 17.07
C GLN A 14 3.39 2.97 15.81
N VAL A 15 4.21 2.29 15.00
CA VAL A 15 3.74 1.62 13.78
C VAL A 15 2.80 0.48 14.12
N LYS A 16 3.10 -0.30 15.16
CA LYS A 16 2.25 -1.39 15.65
C LYS A 16 0.89 -0.87 16.12
N ASP A 17 0.87 0.20 16.92
CA ASP A 17 -0.36 0.79 17.44
C ASP A 17 -1.22 1.38 16.31
N LEU A 18 -0.61 2.04 15.30
CA LEU A 18 -1.31 2.53 14.12
C LEU A 18 -1.88 1.40 13.25
N SER A 19 -1.13 0.32 13.06
CA SER A 19 -1.61 -0.86 12.33
C SER A 19 -2.81 -1.52 13.03
N ALA A 20 -2.78 -1.64 14.36
CA ALA A 20 -3.89 -2.14 15.16
C ALA A 20 -5.11 -1.21 15.07
N THR A 21 -4.89 0.11 15.10
CA THR A 21 -5.96 1.12 14.94
C THR A 21 -6.65 0.97 13.59
N LEU A 22 -5.90 0.88 12.48
CA LEU A 22 -6.49 0.67 11.15
C LEU A 22 -7.33 -0.61 11.08
N SER A 23 -6.87 -1.70 11.71
CA SER A 23 -7.63 -2.95 11.76
C SER A 23 -8.93 -2.79 12.56
N SER A 24 -8.87 -2.19 13.74
CA SER A 24 -10.06 -1.98 14.60
C SER A 24 -11.08 -1.01 14.00
N MET A 25 -10.66 -0.09 13.11
CA MET A 25 -11.58 0.79 12.39
C MET A 25 -12.27 0.11 11.20
N ALA A 26 -11.67 -0.91 10.62
CA ALA A 26 -12.22 -1.61 9.47
C ALA A 26 -13.34 -2.59 9.86
N ASP A 27 -13.20 -3.28 11.00
CA ASP A 27 -14.16 -4.30 11.45
C ASP A 27 -15.59 -3.76 11.60
N PRO A 28 -15.85 -2.62 12.28
CA PRO A 28 -17.21 -2.05 12.38
C PRO A 28 -17.82 -1.66 11.03
N ILE A 29 -17.00 -1.25 10.04
CA ILE A 29 -17.49 -0.88 8.71
C ILE A 29 -17.99 -2.13 7.98
N GLU A 30 -17.28 -3.24 8.12
CA GLU A 30 -17.70 -4.53 7.57
C GLU A 30 -19.02 -5.00 8.21
N ASP A 31 -19.12 -4.98 9.53
CA ASP A 31 -20.34 -5.35 10.28
C ASP A 31 -21.55 -4.50 9.89
N ILE A 32 -21.38 -3.15 9.85
CA ILE A 32 -22.44 -2.23 9.43
C ILE A 32 -22.86 -2.50 7.98
N SER A 33 -21.90 -2.81 7.10
CA SER A 33 -22.17 -3.13 5.70
C SER A 33 -23.06 -4.38 5.58
N PHE A 34 -22.75 -5.44 6.33
CA PHE A 34 -23.58 -6.66 6.38
C PHE A 34 -24.95 -6.39 6.99
N GLU A 35 -25.04 -5.59 8.05
CA GLU A 35 -26.32 -5.21 8.66
C GLU A 35 -27.22 -4.45 7.67
N ILE A 36 -26.65 -3.48 6.93
CA ILE A 36 -27.40 -2.72 5.91
C ILE A 36 -27.91 -3.66 4.82
N ILE A 37 -27.07 -4.57 4.31
CA ILE A 37 -27.47 -5.54 3.29
C ILE A 37 -28.61 -6.44 3.80
N ALA A 38 -28.49 -6.96 5.01
CA ALA A 38 -29.46 -7.88 5.58
C ALA A 38 -30.81 -7.22 5.87
N ARG A 39 -30.82 -5.98 6.38
CA ARG A 39 -32.03 -5.29 6.82
C ARG A 39 -32.75 -4.55 5.70
N PHE A 40 -31.99 -3.91 4.80
CA PHE A 40 -32.55 -2.98 3.82
C PHE A 40 -32.55 -3.51 2.39
N GLN A 41 -31.86 -4.61 2.12
CA GLN A 41 -31.75 -5.26 0.81
C GLN A 41 -31.43 -4.25 -0.32
N PRO A 42 -30.33 -3.46 -0.16
CA PRO A 42 -29.98 -2.42 -1.11
C PRO A 42 -29.76 -2.98 -2.50
N VAL A 43 -30.14 -2.22 -3.52
CA VAL A 43 -30.04 -2.63 -4.92
C VAL A 43 -29.22 -1.64 -5.74
N ALA A 44 -28.72 -2.12 -6.88
CA ALA A 44 -28.02 -1.29 -7.87
C ALA A 44 -26.90 -0.41 -7.26
N SER A 45 -27.07 0.91 -7.27
CA SER A 45 -26.07 1.87 -6.82
C SER A 45 -25.71 1.72 -5.35
N ASP A 46 -26.68 1.47 -4.48
CA ASP A 46 -26.45 1.40 -3.04
C ASP A 46 -25.62 0.17 -2.68
N LEU A 47 -25.92 -0.97 -3.28
CA LEU A 47 -25.14 -2.18 -3.11
C LEU A 47 -23.72 -2.01 -3.66
N ARG A 48 -23.55 -1.28 -4.77
CA ARG A 48 -22.26 -0.95 -5.34
C ARG A 48 -21.40 -0.13 -4.38
N ILE A 49 -22.01 0.90 -3.77
CA ILE A 49 -21.35 1.75 -2.77
C ILE A 49 -20.84 0.90 -1.60
N ILE A 50 -21.70 0.10 -1.00
CA ILE A 50 -21.36 -0.76 0.13
C ILE A 50 -20.20 -1.70 -0.23
N LYS A 51 -20.30 -2.38 -1.37
CA LYS A 51 -19.26 -3.28 -1.85
C LYS A 51 -17.91 -2.57 -2.05
N SER A 52 -17.93 -1.36 -2.62
CA SER A 52 -16.70 -0.58 -2.83
C SER A 52 -16.05 -0.19 -1.51
N TYR A 53 -16.83 0.28 -0.52
CA TYR A 53 -16.28 0.64 0.78
C TYR A 53 -15.74 -0.56 1.55
N MET A 54 -16.39 -1.72 1.51
CA MET A 54 -15.86 -2.95 2.12
C MET A 54 -14.49 -3.32 1.53
N LYS A 55 -14.35 -3.26 0.19
CA LYS A 55 -13.07 -3.54 -0.47
C LYS A 55 -12.01 -2.51 -0.09
N ILE A 56 -12.35 -1.22 -0.10
CA ILE A 56 -11.44 -0.13 0.29
C ILE A 56 -10.98 -0.29 1.75
N CYS A 57 -11.85 -0.66 2.67
CA CYS A 57 -11.48 -0.91 4.07
C CYS A 57 -10.49 -2.06 4.20
N TYR A 58 -10.70 -3.16 3.46
CA TYR A 58 -9.74 -4.25 3.40
C TYR A 58 -8.36 -3.76 2.92
N ASP A 59 -8.31 -2.95 1.86
CA ASP A 59 -7.06 -2.44 1.30
C ASP A 59 -6.33 -1.48 2.27
N PHE A 60 -7.05 -0.65 3.04
CA PHE A 60 -6.45 0.15 4.11
C PHE A 60 -5.87 -0.69 5.26
N ARG A 61 -6.51 -1.79 5.65
CA ARG A 61 -5.94 -2.76 6.62
C ARG A 61 -4.62 -3.30 6.11
N ARG A 62 -4.52 -3.57 4.80
CA ARG A 62 -3.27 -4.05 4.18
C ARG A 62 -2.15 -3.03 4.26
N TYR A 63 -2.43 -1.74 4.11
CA TYR A 63 -1.42 -0.69 4.34
C TYR A 63 -0.82 -0.76 5.74
N GLY A 64 -1.67 -0.83 6.76
CA GLY A 64 -1.23 -0.96 8.15
C GLY A 64 -0.40 -2.21 8.38
N ARG A 65 -0.84 -3.34 7.81
CA ARG A 65 -0.14 -4.62 7.93
C ARG A 65 1.24 -4.57 7.31
N TYR A 66 1.37 -4.09 6.07
CA TYR A 66 2.67 -4.03 5.39
C TYR A 66 3.62 -3.00 6.02
N ALA A 67 3.08 -1.88 6.52
CA ALA A 67 3.89 -0.95 7.29
C ALA A 67 4.46 -1.59 8.57
N LEU A 68 3.67 -2.44 9.24
CA LEU A 68 4.13 -3.22 10.40
C LEU A 68 5.18 -4.27 10.00
N ASP A 69 4.97 -4.97 8.87
CA ASP A 69 5.93 -5.96 8.37
C ASP A 69 7.29 -5.31 8.05
N ILE A 70 7.30 -4.12 7.41
CA ILE A 70 8.52 -3.32 7.19
C ILE A 70 9.19 -2.97 8.53
N SER A 71 8.39 -2.57 9.51
CA SER A 71 8.87 -2.23 10.84
C SER A 71 9.52 -3.43 11.56
N GLN A 72 8.93 -4.62 11.42
CA GLN A 72 9.48 -5.86 11.98
C GLN A 72 10.79 -6.28 11.30
N ILE A 73 10.94 -6.03 10.00
CA ILE A 73 12.19 -6.27 9.29
C ILE A 73 13.30 -5.40 9.86
N TYR A 74 13.02 -4.11 10.10
CA TYR A 74 13.98 -3.20 10.72
C TYR A 74 14.49 -3.72 12.08
N GLU A 75 13.54 -4.15 12.94
CA GLU A 75 13.88 -4.69 14.26
C GLU A 75 14.76 -5.95 14.20
N ARG A 76 14.56 -6.78 13.18
CA ARG A 76 15.26 -8.08 13.06
C ARG A 76 16.57 -8.02 12.29
N LEU A 77 16.64 -7.23 11.24
CA LEU A 77 17.73 -7.23 10.27
C LEU A 77 18.47 -5.88 10.21
N GLY A 78 17.96 -4.87 10.91
CA GLY A 78 18.49 -3.51 10.85
C GLY A 78 17.99 -2.72 9.66
N GLY A 79 18.42 -1.45 9.58
CA GLY A 79 18.09 -0.53 8.48
C GLY A 79 18.96 -0.75 7.25
N MET A 80 18.99 0.27 6.41
CA MET A 80 19.71 0.26 5.13
C MET A 80 21.07 0.97 5.19
N ASP A 81 21.57 1.35 6.38
CA ASP A 81 22.76 2.21 6.50
C ASP A 81 24.04 1.54 5.97
N GLU A 82 24.12 0.24 6.09
CA GLU A 82 25.24 -0.57 5.59
C GLU A 82 25.05 -1.07 4.14
N CYS A 83 23.91 -0.76 3.51
CA CYS A 83 23.64 -1.14 2.13
C CYS A 83 24.47 -0.32 1.14
N ASP A 84 24.80 -0.94 0.00
CA ASP A 84 25.33 -0.22 -1.15
C ASP A 84 24.39 0.96 -1.54
N LEU A 85 25.00 2.09 -1.86
CA LEU A 85 24.29 3.33 -2.17
C LEU A 85 23.23 3.16 -3.27
N SER A 86 23.47 2.24 -4.17
CA SER A 86 22.57 1.99 -5.29
C SER A 86 21.28 1.28 -4.87
N PHE A 87 21.34 0.31 -3.94
CA PHE A 87 20.15 -0.30 -3.35
C PHE A 87 19.37 0.71 -2.52
N ARG A 88 20.06 1.52 -1.72
CA ARG A 88 19.45 2.59 -0.93
C ARG A 88 18.71 3.59 -1.81
N LYS A 89 19.32 3.99 -2.95
CA LYS A 89 18.70 4.94 -3.89
C LYS A 89 17.39 4.40 -4.47
N ILE A 90 17.41 3.18 -5.01
CA ILE A 90 16.20 2.56 -5.59
C ILE A 90 15.11 2.40 -4.54
N SER A 91 15.44 1.87 -3.36
CA SER A 91 14.48 1.68 -2.28
C SER A 91 13.87 3.00 -1.80
N LYS A 92 14.68 4.07 -1.72
CA LYS A 92 14.18 5.40 -1.35
C LYS A 92 13.25 5.97 -2.42
N GLU A 93 13.61 5.87 -3.69
CA GLU A 93 12.79 6.33 -4.81
C GLU A 93 11.45 5.59 -4.83
N MET A 94 11.50 4.26 -4.72
CA MET A 94 10.30 3.43 -4.64
C MET A 94 9.42 3.78 -3.44
N GLY A 95 10.01 3.99 -2.26
CA GLY A 95 9.27 4.43 -1.08
C GLY A 95 8.55 5.76 -1.27
N LEU A 96 9.19 6.74 -1.92
CA LEU A 96 8.58 8.04 -2.22
C LEU A 96 7.42 7.90 -3.22
N GLU A 97 7.58 7.11 -4.29
CA GLU A 97 6.49 6.87 -5.25
C GLU A 97 5.31 6.14 -4.60
N THR A 98 5.58 5.10 -3.81
CA THR A 98 4.54 4.38 -3.07
C THR A 98 3.75 5.31 -2.12
N LEU A 99 4.43 6.21 -1.41
CA LEU A 99 3.76 7.19 -0.54
C LEU A 99 2.91 8.20 -1.31
N LYS A 100 3.35 8.61 -2.50
CA LYS A 100 2.52 9.44 -3.39
C LYS A 100 1.27 8.68 -3.84
N MET A 101 1.39 7.39 -4.19
CA MET A 101 0.24 6.56 -4.55
C MET A 101 -0.77 6.46 -3.39
N VAL A 102 -0.30 6.22 -2.17
CA VAL A 102 -1.15 6.21 -0.98
C VAL A 102 -1.86 7.56 -0.80
N ALA A 103 -1.14 8.68 -0.90
CA ALA A 103 -1.74 10.02 -0.78
C ALA A 103 -2.77 10.29 -1.89
N THR A 104 -2.46 9.89 -3.13
CA THR A 104 -3.37 10.05 -4.27
C THR A 104 -4.63 9.21 -4.09
N SER A 105 -4.52 7.95 -3.64
CA SER A 105 -5.69 7.09 -3.37
C SER A 105 -6.60 7.67 -2.27
N LEU A 106 -6.02 8.23 -1.21
CA LEU A 106 -6.76 8.91 -0.14
C LEU A 106 -7.49 10.17 -0.64
N GLN A 107 -6.82 10.98 -1.45
CA GLN A 107 -7.41 12.19 -2.02
C GLN A 107 -8.52 11.85 -3.02
N ALA A 108 -8.30 10.88 -3.89
CA ALA A 108 -9.32 10.39 -4.82
C ALA A 108 -10.56 9.85 -4.09
N LEU A 109 -10.36 9.08 -3.01
CA LEU A 109 -11.45 8.58 -2.19
C LEU A 109 -12.23 9.72 -1.52
N LYS A 110 -11.55 10.66 -0.90
CA LYS A 110 -12.17 11.80 -0.21
C LYS A 110 -13.05 12.63 -1.13
N ASN A 111 -12.64 12.78 -2.39
CA ASN A 111 -13.34 13.62 -3.38
C ASN A 111 -14.25 12.80 -4.32
N HIS A 112 -14.28 11.48 -4.19
CA HIS A 112 -14.91 10.54 -5.14
C HIS A 112 -14.46 10.79 -6.59
N ASP A 113 -13.18 11.11 -6.76
CA ASP A 113 -12.58 11.53 -8.04
C ASP A 113 -12.03 10.34 -8.81
N ALA A 114 -12.82 9.85 -9.77
CA ALA A 114 -12.44 8.73 -10.62
C ALA A 114 -11.27 9.06 -11.56
N GLU A 115 -11.14 10.31 -12.02
CA GLU A 115 -10.05 10.69 -12.92
C GLU A 115 -8.72 10.75 -12.17
N LEU A 116 -8.72 11.29 -10.94
CA LEU A 116 -7.54 11.23 -10.08
C LEU A 116 -7.18 9.77 -9.75
N ALA A 117 -8.16 8.91 -9.47
CA ALA A 117 -7.93 7.49 -9.21
C ALA A 117 -7.28 6.77 -10.40
N LYS A 118 -7.65 7.07 -11.64
CA LYS A 118 -7.04 6.50 -12.85
C LYS A 118 -5.56 6.84 -13.01
N THR A 119 -5.09 7.95 -12.43
CA THR A 119 -3.67 8.32 -12.49
C THR A 119 -2.76 7.33 -11.74
N LEU A 120 -3.33 6.53 -10.84
CA LEU A 120 -2.59 5.50 -10.10
C LEU A 120 -1.97 4.44 -11.02
N SER A 121 -2.59 4.14 -12.16
CA SER A 121 -2.04 3.20 -13.16
C SER A 121 -0.64 3.59 -13.66
N ALA A 122 -0.43 4.88 -13.95
CA ALA A 122 0.88 5.34 -14.41
C ALA A 122 1.93 5.35 -13.28
N MET A 123 1.48 5.56 -12.03
CA MET A 123 2.36 5.53 -10.86
C MET A 123 2.75 4.10 -10.51
N GLU A 124 1.83 3.15 -10.61
CA GLU A 124 2.06 1.73 -10.37
C GLU A 124 3.12 1.18 -11.32
N LYS A 125 3.03 1.44 -12.62
CA LYS A 125 4.06 1.06 -13.62
C LYS A 125 5.45 1.59 -13.31
N ARG A 126 5.54 2.74 -12.65
CA ARG A 126 6.82 3.27 -12.17
C ARG A 126 7.36 2.49 -10.98
N VAL A 127 6.49 2.12 -10.04
CA VAL A 127 6.86 1.31 -8.86
C VAL A 127 7.31 -0.07 -9.32
N ASP A 128 6.59 -0.70 -10.23
CA ASP A 128 6.94 -1.99 -10.82
C ASP A 128 8.29 -1.95 -11.53
N LYS A 129 8.53 -0.91 -12.31
CA LYS A 129 9.83 -0.73 -12.95
C LYS A 129 10.95 -0.64 -11.91
N LEU A 130 10.78 0.15 -10.86
CA LEU A 130 11.77 0.26 -9.77
C LEU A 130 11.99 -1.08 -9.06
N TYR A 131 10.93 -1.87 -8.90
CA TYR A 131 11.03 -3.22 -8.35
C TYR A 131 11.85 -4.14 -9.25
N CYS A 132 11.58 -4.15 -10.56
CA CYS A 132 12.36 -4.92 -11.54
C CYS A 132 13.83 -4.47 -11.57
N ASP A 133 14.09 -3.16 -11.61
CA ASP A 133 15.45 -2.60 -11.59
C ASP A 133 16.21 -3.01 -10.32
N TYR A 134 15.50 -3.12 -9.17
CA TYR A 134 16.06 -3.62 -7.92
C TYR A 134 16.43 -5.10 -8.02
N LEU A 135 15.54 -5.94 -8.56
CA LEU A 135 15.77 -7.39 -8.74
C LEU A 135 16.94 -7.67 -9.69
N ASP A 136 17.00 -6.97 -10.83
CA ASP A 136 18.10 -7.11 -11.80
C ASP A 136 19.45 -6.80 -11.15
N LYS A 137 19.48 -5.77 -10.32
CA LYS A 137 20.68 -5.40 -9.58
C LYS A 137 21.04 -6.44 -8.52
N LEU A 138 20.06 -6.99 -7.83
CA LEU A 138 20.27 -8.04 -6.83
C LEU A 138 20.85 -9.30 -7.47
N ILE A 139 20.34 -9.70 -8.64
CA ILE A 139 20.83 -10.86 -9.40
C ILE A 139 22.30 -10.65 -9.83
N ALA A 140 22.68 -9.43 -10.17
CA ALA A 140 24.04 -9.09 -10.55
C ALA A 140 25.02 -9.02 -9.35
N THR A 141 24.51 -9.09 -8.12
CA THR A 141 25.35 -8.98 -6.90
C THR A 141 25.88 -10.34 -6.50
N THR A 142 27.18 -10.43 -6.23
CA THR A 142 27.85 -11.70 -5.90
C THR A 142 27.83 -12.05 -4.40
N SER A 143 27.47 -11.08 -3.55
CA SER A 143 27.43 -11.30 -2.09
C SER A 143 26.05 -10.88 -1.52
N THR A 144 25.47 -11.77 -0.73
CA THR A 144 24.23 -11.50 0.00
C THR A 144 24.55 -11.11 1.43
N THR A 145 24.13 -9.94 1.85
CA THR A 145 24.29 -9.43 3.23
C THR A 145 22.92 -9.33 3.92
N SER A 146 22.91 -9.21 5.25
CA SER A 146 21.68 -8.95 6.01
C SER A 146 20.95 -7.71 5.47
N CYS A 147 21.71 -6.71 5.04
CA CYS A 147 21.18 -5.51 4.45
C CYS A 147 20.50 -5.74 3.09
N THR A 148 21.07 -6.54 2.19
CA THR A 148 20.43 -6.88 0.91
C THR A 148 19.14 -7.67 1.11
N ILE A 149 19.09 -8.57 2.10
CA ILE A 149 17.88 -9.30 2.46
C ILE A 149 16.82 -8.35 3.03
N SER A 150 17.21 -7.50 3.99
CA SER A 150 16.31 -6.50 4.59
C SER A 150 15.69 -5.60 3.52
N SER A 151 16.54 -5.02 2.67
CA SER A 151 16.07 -4.11 1.62
C SER A 151 15.19 -4.79 0.57
N LEU A 152 15.46 -6.05 0.19
CA LEU A 152 14.60 -6.82 -0.71
C LEU A 152 13.19 -7.01 -0.13
N LEU A 153 13.11 -7.40 1.14
CA LEU A 153 11.82 -7.59 1.81
C LEU A 153 11.04 -6.28 1.91
N VAL A 154 11.73 -5.16 2.21
CA VAL A 154 11.09 -3.84 2.27
C VAL A 154 10.59 -3.41 0.90
N VAL A 155 11.40 -3.54 -0.15
CA VAL A 155 11.02 -3.22 -1.53
C VAL A 155 9.80 -4.05 -1.97
N ARG A 156 9.73 -5.34 -1.60
CA ARG A 156 8.56 -6.18 -1.84
C ARG A 156 7.30 -5.67 -1.13
N TYR A 157 7.41 -5.23 0.12
CA TYR A 157 6.25 -4.66 0.82
C TYR A 157 5.84 -3.29 0.30
N LEU A 158 6.79 -2.48 -0.22
CA LEU A 158 6.47 -1.22 -0.90
C LEU A 158 5.64 -1.46 -2.17
N GLU A 159 6.02 -2.44 -2.97
CA GLU A 159 5.25 -2.85 -4.16
C GLU A 159 3.85 -3.32 -3.74
N ARG A 160 3.71 -4.16 -2.69
CA ARG A 160 2.39 -4.58 -2.19
C ARG A 160 1.53 -3.41 -1.70
N ILE A 161 2.12 -2.38 -1.12
CA ILE A 161 1.38 -1.15 -0.75
C ILE A 161 0.91 -0.41 -2.00
N ALA A 162 1.74 -0.34 -3.05
CA ALA A 162 1.37 0.26 -4.33
C ALA A 162 0.22 -0.48 -5.01
N ASP A 163 0.25 -1.83 -5.07
CA ASP A 163 -0.86 -2.67 -5.56
C ASP A 163 -2.18 -2.29 -4.87
N HIS A 164 -2.18 -2.21 -3.53
CA HIS A 164 -3.38 -1.88 -2.79
C HIS A 164 -3.86 -0.44 -3.02
N ALA A 165 -2.95 0.51 -3.33
CA ALA A 165 -3.34 1.85 -3.74
C ALA A 165 -4.09 1.81 -5.09
N THR A 166 -3.64 0.97 -6.02
CA THR A 166 -4.29 0.73 -7.31
C THR A 166 -5.67 0.08 -7.13
N TYR A 167 -5.80 -0.93 -6.25
CA TYR A 167 -7.10 -1.56 -5.95
C TYR A 167 -8.10 -0.61 -5.29
N ILE A 168 -7.63 0.33 -4.46
CA ILE A 168 -8.48 1.41 -3.95
C ILE A 168 -8.93 2.31 -5.11
N GLY A 169 -8.02 2.67 -6.03
CA GLY A 169 -8.35 3.43 -7.24
C GLY A 169 -9.42 2.77 -8.09
N GLU A 170 -9.28 1.47 -8.37
CA GLU A 170 -10.30 0.68 -9.08
C GLU A 170 -11.66 0.71 -8.39
N SER A 171 -11.65 0.60 -7.06
CA SER A 171 -12.87 0.65 -6.26
C SER A 171 -13.54 2.02 -6.30
N ILE A 172 -12.76 3.11 -6.36
CA ILE A 172 -13.25 4.49 -6.51
C ILE A 172 -13.86 4.68 -7.90
N VAL A 173 -13.18 4.23 -8.97
CA VAL A 173 -13.71 4.29 -10.34
C VAL A 173 -15.03 3.53 -10.40
N TYR A 174 -15.08 2.30 -9.89
CA TYR A 174 -16.31 1.50 -9.86
C TYR A 174 -17.41 2.16 -9.04
N LEU A 175 -17.10 2.79 -7.91
CA LEU A 175 -18.06 3.53 -7.09
C LEU A 175 -18.68 4.69 -7.88
N ALA A 176 -17.86 5.46 -8.58
CA ALA A 176 -18.29 6.66 -9.28
C ALA A 176 -19.04 6.36 -10.61
N THR A 177 -18.56 5.38 -11.37
CA THR A 177 -19.03 5.12 -12.74
C THR A 177 -19.95 3.90 -12.86
N GLY A 178 -19.83 2.93 -11.98
CA GLY A 178 -20.44 1.61 -12.09
C GLY A 178 -19.70 0.65 -13.02
N GLU A 179 -18.63 1.09 -13.66
CA GLU A 179 -17.82 0.27 -14.56
C GLU A 179 -16.62 -0.31 -13.82
N LYS A 180 -16.38 -1.61 -13.98
CA LYS A 180 -15.19 -2.25 -13.47
C LYS A 180 -14.02 -1.93 -14.40
N THR A 181 -12.93 -1.45 -13.84
CA THR A 181 -11.68 -1.21 -14.56
C THR A 181 -10.53 -1.89 -13.83
N THR A 182 -9.48 -2.24 -14.58
CA THR A 182 -8.20 -2.68 -14.03
C THR A 182 -7.20 -1.57 -14.31
N LEU A 183 -6.47 -1.16 -13.28
CA LEU A 183 -5.48 -0.08 -13.33
C LEU A 183 -4.03 -0.59 -13.31
N GLU A 184 -3.81 -1.91 -13.30
CA GLU A 184 -2.51 -2.58 -13.44
C GLU A 184 -1.96 -2.51 -14.87
#